data_00fc47791287d59a0b2e3970dd599223
#
_entry.id   00fc47791287d59a0b2e3970dd599223
#
_cell.length_a   1.000
_cell.length_b   1.000
_cell.length_c   1.000
_cell.angle_alpha   90.00
_cell.angle_beta   90.00
_cell.angle_gamma   90.00
#
_symmetry.space_group_name_H-M   'P 1'
#
loop_
_entity.id
_entity.type
_entity.pdbx_description
1 polymer ?
#
loop_
_entity_poly.entity_id
_entity_poly.type
_entity_poly.pdbx_seq_one_letter_code
_entity_poly.pdbx_strand_id
1 'polypeptide(L)'
;MRNTDKRWDMIFMSHTLEHIVNPCDFVRKCEKMNTRYFFIEVPTFDYKLSNEPFGMFCEEHVNMFTLESLQNLMNECGYQLVSADFNINVTSKLPAGSPAMKTIWEKPFKKKYQFINNSKNILCEYINDSENLLAEVRKRIAEIDEKKKLAIWGTGHHVSMLLANTDLLDKNIVKVYDSDRRKYGQKLNGCEIGAFSENDIIQGNVQAILLATYTAQDALEKILETYQNKVEVIKLY
;
A
#
# COMPACT_ATOMS: atom_id res chain seq x y z
N MET A 1 30.21 -3.59 -6.97
CA MET A 1 30.61 -3.13 -5.60
C MET A 1 32.13 -2.99 -5.55
N ARG A 2 32.63 -1.83 -5.16
CA ARG A 2 34.08 -1.65 -4.97
C ARG A 2 34.49 -2.46 -3.74
N ASN A 3 35.53 -3.30 -3.88
CA ASN A 3 36.14 -4.02 -2.77
C ASN A 3 36.76 -2.96 -1.85
N THR A 4 36.15 -2.69 -0.71
CA THR A 4 36.72 -1.76 0.28
C THR A 4 37.24 -2.64 1.42
N ASP A 5 38.51 -2.44 1.82
CA ASP A 5 39.08 -3.06 3.02
C ASP A 5 38.41 -2.57 4.33
N LYS A 6 37.35 -1.75 4.18
CA LYS A 6 36.56 -1.24 5.29
C LYS A 6 35.61 -2.30 5.79
N ARG A 7 35.67 -2.58 7.07
CA ARG A 7 34.73 -3.41 7.80
C ARG A 7 33.55 -2.55 8.27
N TRP A 8 32.36 -3.02 8.04
CA TRP A 8 31.13 -2.36 8.48
C TRP A 8 30.46 -3.22 9.55
N ASP A 9 29.99 -2.60 10.63
CA ASP A 9 29.33 -3.35 11.70
C ASP A 9 27.92 -3.77 11.31
N MET A 10 27.21 -2.92 10.54
CA MET A 10 25.83 -3.14 10.16
C MET A 10 25.55 -2.67 8.74
N ILE A 11 24.73 -3.43 8.02
CA ILE A 11 24.05 -2.98 6.80
C ILE A 11 22.63 -2.61 7.17
N PHE A 12 22.22 -1.41 6.79
CA PHE A 12 20.87 -0.87 7.00
C PHE A 12 20.11 -0.90 5.68
N MET A 13 18.92 -1.52 5.68
CA MET A 13 17.99 -1.56 4.56
C MET A 13 16.60 -1.19 5.07
N SER A 14 16.05 -0.11 4.53
CA SER A 14 14.67 0.32 4.81
C SER A 14 13.96 0.43 3.49
N HIS A 15 12.82 -0.23 3.34
CA HIS A 15 12.03 -0.29 2.11
C HIS A 15 12.91 -0.53 0.87
N THR A 16 13.68 -1.63 0.91
CA THR A 16 14.66 -1.96 -0.14
C THR A 16 14.55 -3.41 -0.58
N LEU A 17 14.46 -4.35 0.38
CA LEU A 17 14.57 -5.78 0.09
C LEU A 17 13.36 -6.30 -0.70
N GLU A 18 12.20 -5.69 -0.52
CA GLU A 18 10.97 -5.98 -1.26
C GLU A 18 11.07 -5.70 -2.77
N HIS A 19 11.97 -4.80 -3.18
CA HIS A 19 12.21 -4.46 -4.58
C HIS A 19 13.32 -5.30 -5.24
N ILE A 20 14.02 -6.16 -4.48
CA ILE A 20 15.14 -6.94 -4.98
C ILE A 20 14.63 -8.27 -5.56
N VAL A 21 14.79 -8.50 -6.86
CA VAL A 21 14.31 -9.71 -7.56
C VAL A 21 14.84 -11.01 -6.94
N ASN A 22 16.10 -11.04 -6.50
CA ASN A 22 16.69 -12.19 -5.83
C ASN A 22 17.29 -11.76 -4.49
N PRO A 23 16.48 -11.68 -3.42
CA PRO A 23 16.91 -11.14 -2.14
C PRO A 23 17.97 -12.01 -1.45
N CYS A 24 17.92 -13.34 -1.62
CA CYS A 24 18.91 -14.25 -1.04
C CYS A 24 20.31 -14.03 -1.63
N ASP A 25 20.41 -13.93 -2.95
CA ASP A 25 21.68 -13.62 -3.64
C ASP A 25 22.19 -12.23 -3.29
N PHE A 26 21.30 -11.27 -3.09
CA PHE A 26 21.67 -9.94 -2.68
C PHE A 26 22.27 -9.94 -1.28
N VAL A 27 21.62 -10.58 -0.30
CA VAL A 27 22.15 -10.72 1.07
C VAL A 27 23.49 -11.44 1.07
N ARG A 28 23.65 -12.55 0.31
CA ARG A 28 24.93 -13.26 0.15
C ARG A 28 26.02 -12.38 -0.47
N LYS A 29 25.68 -11.50 -1.41
CA LYS A 29 26.66 -10.54 -1.96
C LYS A 29 27.07 -9.50 -0.93
N CYS A 30 26.16 -9.07 -0.06
CA CYS A 30 26.45 -8.15 1.03
C CYS A 30 27.39 -8.77 2.08
N GLU A 31 27.42 -10.10 2.24
CA GLU A 31 28.38 -10.80 3.11
C GLU A 31 29.85 -10.47 2.80
N LYS A 32 30.15 -10.19 1.52
CA LYS A 32 31.51 -9.80 1.09
C LYS A 32 31.98 -8.49 1.73
N MET A 33 31.06 -7.72 2.31
CA MET A 33 31.36 -6.51 3.08
C MET A 33 31.78 -6.82 4.52
N ASN A 34 31.88 -8.13 4.88
CA ASN A 34 32.28 -8.62 6.20
C ASN A 34 31.50 -8.01 7.37
N THR A 35 30.17 -7.88 7.19
CA THR A 35 29.26 -7.25 8.13
C THR A 35 28.68 -8.29 9.08
N ARG A 36 28.61 -7.95 10.38
CA ARG A 36 28.06 -8.82 11.41
C ARG A 36 26.54 -8.72 11.51
N TYR A 37 25.99 -7.51 11.31
CA TYR A 37 24.57 -7.23 11.50
C TYR A 37 23.88 -6.75 10.24
N PHE A 38 22.58 -7.09 10.13
CA PHE A 38 21.63 -6.43 9.23
C PHE A 38 20.51 -5.80 10.05
N PHE A 39 20.14 -4.58 9.69
CA PHE A 39 18.84 -4.01 9.97
C PHE A 39 18.00 -4.05 8.71
N ILE A 40 16.82 -4.65 8.79
CA ILE A 40 15.88 -4.76 7.64
C ILE A 40 14.53 -4.25 8.07
N GLU A 41 14.02 -3.25 7.36
CA GLU A 41 12.64 -2.76 7.44
C GLU A 41 11.96 -3.02 6.10
N VAL A 42 10.87 -3.80 6.12
CA VAL A 42 10.09 -4.17 4.93
C VAL A 42 8.60 -4.22 5.27
N PRO A 43 7.71 -3.98 4.29
CA PRO A 43 6.28 -4.25 4.45
C PRO A 43 6.04 -5.70 4.85
N THR A 44 5.00 -5.93 5.68
CA THR A 44 4.70 -7.27 6.20
C THR A 44 3.22 -7.60 6.14
N PHE A 45 2.91 -8.89 5.85
CA PHE A 45 1.57 -9.46 5.91
C PHE A 45 1.18 -9.99 7.30
N ASP A 46 2.09 -9.95 8.29
CA ASP A 46 1.77 -10.35 9.67
C ASP A 46 0.73 -9.43 10.33
N TYR A 47 0.59 -8.22 9.81
CA TYR A 47 -0.48 -7.30 10.18
C TYR A 47 -1.33 -6.99 8.95
N LYS A 48 -2.60 -7.36 9.00
CA LYS A 48 -3.52 -7.11 7.90
C LYS A 48 -4.04 -5.67 7.97
N LEU A 49 -3.88 -4.92 6.88
CA LEU A 49 -4.70 -3.74 6.62
C LEU A 49 -5.96 -4.22 5.90
N SER A 50 -7.07 -4.22 6.61
CA SER A 50 -8.36 -4.73 6.11
C SER A 50 -9.23 -3.65 5.45
N ASN A 51 -8.66 -2.50 5.14
CA ASN A 51 -9.46 -1.32 4.83
C ASN A 51 -9.49 -0.97 3.34
N GLU A 52 -8.62 -1.60 2.55
CA GLU A 52 -8.54 -1.41 1.10
C GLU A 52 -8.31 -2.78 0.46
N PRO A 53 -9.20 -3.23 -0.46
CA PRO A 53 -9.03 -4.54 -1.08
C PRO A 53 -7.70 -4.56 -1.84
N PHE A 54 -6.90 -5.57 -1.54
CA PHE A 54 -5.58 -5.79 -2.15
C PHE A 54 -4.57 -4.64 -1.98
N GLY A 55 -4.82 -3.69 -1.05
CA GLY A 55 -3.99 -2.49 -0.87
C GLY A 55 -2.54 -2.77 -0.42
N MET A 56 -2.27 -3.99 0.10
CA MET A 56 -0.90 -4.40 0.42
C MET A 56 -0.10 -4.87 -0.80
N PHE A 57 -0.76 -5.19 -1.92
CA PHE A 57 -0.06 -5.50 -3.17
C PHE A 57 0.33 -4.20 -3.87
N CYS A 58 1.61 -4.06 -4.17
CA CYS A 58 2.18 -2.92 -4.87
C CYS A 58 2.97 -3.42 -6.08
N GLU A 59 2.82 -2.77 -7.22
CA GLU A 59 3.51 -3.16 -8.47
C GLU A 59 5.04 -3.09 -8.35
N GLU A 60 5.54 -2.23 -7.48
CA GLU A 60 6.97 -2.06 -7.25
C GLU A 60 7.57 -3.14 -6.33
N HIS A 61 6.72 -3.86 -5.56
CA HIS A 61 7.16 -4.88 -4.62
C HIS A 61 7.16 -6.27 -5.28
N VAL A 62 8.32 -6.70 -5.74
CA VAL A 62 8.49 -8.04 -6.34
C VAL A 62 8.55 -9.15 -5.30
N ASN A 63 8.79 -8.80 -4.03
CA ASN A 63 8.70 -9.72 -2.89
C ASN A 63 7.75 -9.19 -1.82
N MET A 64 7.09 -10.13 -1.16
CA MET A 64 6.22 -9.87 -0.03
C MET A 64 6.66 -10.72 1.15
N PHE A 65 6.72 -10.10 2.34
CA PHE A 65 7.30 -10.74 3.50
C PHE A 65 6.27 -10.93 4.62
N THR A 66 6.38 -12.09 5.29
CA THR A 66 6.02 -12.28 6.68
C THR A 66 7.31 -12.41 7.48
N LEU A 67 7.25 -12.29 8.81
CA LEU A 67 8.42 -12.49 9.66
C LEU A 67 9.03 -13.88 9.41
N GLU A 68 8.18 -14.90 9.25
CA GLU A 68 8.62 -16.27 8.94
C GLU A 68 9.37 -16.36 7.61
N SER A 69 8.84 -15.78 6.53
CA SER A 69 9.46 -15.86 5.22
C SER A 69 10.80 -15.11 5.19
N LEU A 70 10.87 -13.95 5.87
CA LEU A 70 12.11 -13.22 6.04
C LEU A 70 13.10 -14.01 6.90
N GLN A 71 12.63 -14.69 7.96
CA GLN A 71 13.47 -15.54 8.80
C GLN A 71 14.03 -16.73 8.04
N ASN A 72 13.24 -17.38 7.17
CA ASN A 72 13.71 -18.44 6.29
C ASN A 72 14.85 -17.94 5.39
N LEU A 73 14.65 -16.80 4.74
CA LEU A 73 15.63 -16.17 3.85
C LEU A 73 16.95 -15.86 4.59
N MET A 74 16.85 -15.19 5.74
CA MET A 74 18.03 -14.75 6.50
C MET A 74 18.76 -15.92 7.14
N ASN A 75 18.05 -16.93 7.64
CA ASN A 75 18.65 -18.15 8.19
C ASN A 75 19.41 -18.94 7.10
N GLU A 76 18.86 -19.02 5.88
CA GLU A 76 19.54 -19.64 4.73
C GLU A 76 20.82 -18.87 4.36
N CYS A 77 20.83 -17.56 4.56
CA CYS A 77 22.02 -16.72 4.39
C CYS A 77 22.96 -16.73 5.61
N GLY A 78 22.69 -17.53 6.65
CA GLY A 78 23.55 -17.69 7.81
C GLY A 78 23.37 -16.61 8.90
N TYR A 79 22.27 -15.88 8.90
CA TYR A 79 21.92 -14.89 9.91
C TYR A 79 20.80 -15.41 10.81
N GLN A 80 20.84 -15.07 12.09
CA GLN A 80 19.78 -15.34 13.06
C GLN A 80 19.06 -14.05 13.46
N LEU A 81 17.77 -14.15 13.74
CA LEU A 81 16.97 -13.07 14.26
C LEU A 81 17.40 -12.69 15.67
N VAL A 82 17.69 -11.42 15.91
CA VAL A 82 17.98 -10.83 17.23
C VAL A 82 16.74 -10.16 17.79
N SER A 83 16.05 -9.36 16.99
CA SER A 83 14.80 -8.69 17.38
C SER A 83 13.91 -8.42 16.18
N ALA A 84 12.60 -8.38 16.43
CA ALA A 84 11.60 -7.94 15.50
C ALA A 84 10.66 -6.96 16.20
N ASP A 85 10.35 -5.85 15.53
CA ASP A 85 9.37 -4.86 15.96
C ASP A 85 8.46 -4.54 14.78
N PHE A 86 7.18 -4.39 15.06
CA PHE A 86 6.16 -4.13 14.06
C PHE A 86 5.67 -2.70 14.24
N ASN A 87 6.08 -1.82 13.34
CA ASN A 87 5.67 -0.42 13.39
C ASN A 87 4.29 -0.25 12.75
N ILE A 88 3.25 -0.33 13.56
CA ILE A 88 1.91 0.07 13.16
C ILE A 88 1.75 1.53 13.59
N ASN A 89 1.80 2.46 12.64
CA ASN A 89 1.46 3.86 12.90
C ASN A 89 -0.06 3.97 13.14
N VAL A 90 -0.47 3.73 14.37
CA VAL A 90 -1.87 3.85 14.83
C VAL A 90 -2.13 5.29 15.32
N THR A 91 -1.69 6.32 14.60
CA THR A 91 -1.91 7.72 14.99
C THR A 91 -3.22 8.30 14.48
N SER A 92 -3.93 7.57 13.62
CA SER A 92 -5.28 7.91 13.15
C SER A 92 -6.18 6.68 13.27
N LYS A 93 -7.49 6.86 13.23
CA LYS A 93 -8.46 5.75 13.16
C LYS A 93 -8.20 4.84 11.94
N LEU A 94 -7.41 5.32 11.02
CA LEU A 94 -6.99 4.68 9.79
C LEU A 94 -5.46 4.62 9.78
N PRO A 95 -4.81 3.44 9.82
CA PRO A 95 -3.37 3.34 9.73
C PRO A 95 -2.90 3.93 8.39
N ALA A 96 -2.04 4.94 8.46
CA ALA A 96 -1.43 5.53 7.28
C ALA A 96 -0.26 4.63 6.81
N GLY A 97 -0.36 4.15 5.58
CA GLY A 97 0.68 3.34 4.93
C GLY A 97 0.56 1.83 5.21
N SER A 98 1.38 1.06 4.53
CA SER A 98 1.47 -0.38 4.73
C SER A 98 2.18 -0.71 6.04
N PRO A 99 1.72 -1.71 6.81
CA PRO A 99 2.42 -2.15 8.01
C PRO A 99 3.81 -2.64 7.65
N ALA A 100 4.80 -2.21 8.40
CA ALA A 100 6.19 -2.62 8.20
C ALA A 100 6.74 -3.30 9.45
N MET A 101 7.58 -4.29 9.25
CA MET A 101 8.38 -4.90 10.31
C MET A 101 9.81 -4.39 10.25
N LYS A 102 10.40 -4.13 11.44
CA LYS A 102 11.79 -3.77 11.65
C LYS A 102 12.49 -4.94 12.32
N THR A 103 13.54 -5.44 11.72
CA THR A 103 14.21 -6.64 12.19
C THR A 103 15.71 -6.41 12.28
N ILE A 104 16.35 -7.01 13.30
CA ILE A 104 17.80 -7.04 13.46
C ILE A 104 18.26 -8.49 13.36
N TRP A 105 19.26 -8.70 12.55
CA TRP A 105 19.84 -10.01 12.26
C TRP A 105 21.33 -10.01 12.58
N GLU A 106 21.84 -11.14 13.11
CA GLU A 106 23.24 -11.31 13.49
C GLU A 106 23.83 -12.58 12.88
N LYS A 107 25.09 -12.52 12.48
CA LYS A 107 25.91 -13.65 12.04
C LYS A 107 27.00 -13.96 13.08
N PRO A 108 27.36 -15.23 13.30
CA PRO A 108 26.90 -16.42 12.59
C PRO A 108 25.61 -17.03 13.16
N PHE A 109 24.82 -17.62 12.30
CA PHE A 109 23.70 -18.46 12.73
C PHE A 109 24.25 -19.76 13.34
N LYS A 110 23.97 -19.97 14.64
CA LYS A 110 24.55 -21.07 15.43
C LYS A 110 23.65 -22.30 15.56
N LYS A 111 22.39 -22.18 15.15
CA LYS A 111 21.39 -23.26 15.28
C LYS A 111 21.17 -23.97 13.97
N LYS A 112 20.73 -25.24 14.04
CA LYS A 112 20.26 -25.94 12.84
C LYS A 112 19.01 -25.22 12.31
N TYR A 113 19.04 -24.79 11.06
CA TYR A 113 17.92 -24.14 10.40
C TYR A 113 16.77 -25.13 10.23
N GLN A 114 15.58 -24.71 10.56
CA GLN A 114 14.33 -25.41 10.27
C GLN A 114 13.43 -24.48 9.48
N PHE A 115 13.02 -24.90 8.29
CA PHE A 115 12.12 -24.14 7.43
C PHE A 115 10.74 -24.06 8.09
N ILE A 116 10.17 -22.86 8.15
CA ILE A 116 8.83 -22.59 8.66
C ILE A 116 7.93 -22.25 7.47
N ASN A 117 6.71 -22.78 7.42
CA ASN A 117 5.81 -22.65 6.27
C ASN A 117 4.37 -22.33 6.67
N ASN A 118 4.17 -21.20 7.34
CA ASN A 118 2.84 -20.70 7.67
C ASN A 118 2.42 -19.48 6.85
N SER A 119 3.37 -18.84 6.18
CA SER A 119 3.16 -17.62 5.37
C SER A 119 2.07 -17.81 4.30
N LYS A 120 1.92 -19.02 3.75
CA LYS A 120 0.87 -19.34 2.79
C LYS A 120 -0.53 -19.11 3.38
N ASN A 121 -0.76 -19.52 4.62
CA ASN A 121 -2.07 -19.36 5.27
C ASN A 121 -2.39 -17.88 5.49
N ILE A 122 -1.40 -17.12 5.96
CA ILE A 122 -1.52 -15.66 6.15
C ILE A 122 -1.90 -14.97 4.83
N LEU A 123 -1.22 -15.33 3.74
CA LEU A 123 -1.50 -14.75 2.43
C LEU A 123 -2.89 -15.15 1.90
N CYS A 124 -3.29 -16.44 2.03
CA CYS A 124 -4.60 -16.91 1.59
C CYS A 124 -5.72 -16.19 2.36
N GLU A 125 -5.58 -16.00 3.67
CA GLU A 125 -6.54 -15.26 4.48
C GLU A 125 -6.64 -13.79 4.01
N TYR A 126 -5.50 -13.12 3.76
CA TYR A 126 -5.50 -11.74 3.25
C TYR A 126 -6.21 -11.61 1.90
N ILE A 127 -5.98 -12.57 0.98
CA ILE A 127 -6.65 -12.60 -0.32
C ILE A 127 -8.17 -12.75 -0.14
N ASN A 128 -8.62 -13.71 0.68
CA ASN A 128 -10.04 -13.92 0.94
C ASN A 128 -10.70 -12.68 1.56
N ASP A 129 -10.06 -12.05 2.55
CA ASP A 129 -10.56 -10.83 3.18
C ASP A 129 -10.65 -9.68 2.15
N SER A 130 -9.66 -9.57 1.26
CA SER A 130 -9.65 -8.57 0.19
C SER A 130 -10.73 -8.82 -0.85
N GLU A 131 -11.01 -10.07 -1.24
CA GLU A 131 -12.10 -10.41 -2.16
C GLU A 131 -13.46 -10.07 -1.57
N ASN A 132 -13.69 -10.36 -0.28
CA ASN A 132 -14.92 -10.00 0.41
C ASN A 132 -15.11 -8.47 0.44
N LEU A 133 -14.06 -7.73 0.80
CA LEU A 133 -14.10 -6.27 0.81
C LEU A 133 -14.34 -5.69 -0.60
N LEU A 134 -13.72 -6.26 -1.63
CA LEU A 134 -13.95 -5.85 -3.01
C LEU A 134 -15.39 -6.09 -3.45
N ALA A 135 -16.02 -7.17 -3.00
CA ALA A 135 -17.43 -7.43 -3.29
C ALA A 135 -18.35 -6.35 -2.67
N GLU A 136 -18.05 -5.88 -1.45
CA GLU A 136 -18.77 -4.78 -0.83
C GLU A 136 -18.56 -3.44 -1.58
N VAL A 137 -17.31 -3.18 -1.99
CA VAL A 137 -16.97 -1.99 -2.79
C VAL A 137 -17.70 -2.00 -4.14
N ARG A 138 -17.73 -3.15 -4.83
CA ARG A 138 -18.48 -3.32 -6.08
C ARG A 138 -19.96 -2.96 -5.88
N LYS A 139 -20.57 -3.45 -4.81
CA LYS A 139 -21.96 -3.15 -4.50
C LYS A 139 -22.20 -1.64 -4.31
N ARG A 140 -21.36 -0.97 -3.52
CA ARG A 140 -21.46 0.47 -3.28
C ARG A 140 -21.29 1.28 -4.58
N ILE A 141 -20.37 0.89 -5.44
CA ILE A 141 -20.14 1.55 -6.74
C ILE A 141 -21.35 1.29 -7.68
N ALA A 142 -21.90 0.07 -7.70
CA ALA A 142 -23.07 -0.24 -8.50
C ALA A 142 -24.30 0.61 -8.11
N GLU A 143 -24.45 0.97 -6.83
CA GLU A 143 -25.53 1.82 -6.31
C GLU A 143 -25.44 3.30 -6.74
N ILE A 144 -24.29 3.73 -7.30
CA ILE A 144 -24.11 5.11 -7.81
C ILE A 144 -25.00 5.30 -9.05
N ASP A 145 -25.88 6.31 -9.00
CA ASP A 145 -26.74 6.67 -10.15
C ASP A 145 -25.87 7.09 -11.35
N GLU A 146 -26.03 6.35 -12.46
CA GLU A 146 -25.26 6.56 -13.70
C GLU A 146 -25.52 7.93 -14.36
N LYS A 147 -26.65 8.58 -14.03
CA LYS A 147 -26.99 9.91 -14.55
C LYS A 147 -26.33 11.03 -13.78
N LYS A 148 -25.89 10.78 -12.54
CA LYS A 148 -25.21 11.79 -11.74
C LYS A 148 -23.84 12.12 -12.30
N LYS A 149 -23.52 13.40 -12.36
CA LYS A 149 -22.20 13.89 -12.69
C LYS A 149 -21.24 13.58 -11.55
N LEU A 150 -20.43 12.54 -11.71
CA LEU A 150 -19.52 12.02 -10.70
C LEU A 150 -18.14 12.67 -10.83
N ALA A 151 -17.58 13.12 -9.70
CA ALA A 151 -16.14 13.38 -9.60
C ALA A 151 -15.47 12.27 -8.80
N ILE A 152 -14.23 11.94 -9.17
CA ILE A 152 -13.35 11.07 -8.40
C ILE A 152 -12.31 11.94 -7.69
N TRP A 153 -12.14 11.76 -6.38
CA TRP A 153 -11.10 12.46 -5.64
C TRP A 153 -10.03 11.46 -5.15
N GLY A 154 -8.83 11.61 -5.70
CA GLY A 154 -7.70 10.71 -5.57
C GLY A 154 -7.39 9.99 -6.87
N THR A 155 -6.11 9.85 -7.21
CA THR A 155 -5.62 9.19 -8.44
C THR A 155 -4.42 8.28 -8.16
N GLY A 156 -4.42 7.65 -6.99
CA GLY A 156 -3.42 6.66 -6.59
C GLY A 156 -3.66 5.28 -7.22
N HIS A 157 -2.81 4.32 -6.89
CA HIS A 157 -2.92 2.92 -7.32
C HIS A 157 -4.32 2.34 -7.06
N HIS A 158 -4.92 2.68 -5.92
CA HIS A 158 -6.26 2.22 -5.55
C HIS A 158 -7.34 2.56 -6.59
N VAL A 159 -7.30 3.76 -7.18
CA VAL A 159 -8.26 4.14 -8.24
C VAL A 159 -8.11 3.25 -9.46
N SER A 160 -6.89 2.93 -9.87
CA SER A 160 -6.65 2.02 -10.99
C SER A 160 -7.24 0.63 -10.72
N MET A 161 -7.13 0.15 -9.49
CA MET A 161 -7.74 -1.10 -9.05
C MET A 161 -9.28 -1.02 -9.11
N LEU A 162 -9.90 0.07 -8.64
CA LEU A 162 -11.34 0.28 -8.73
C LEU A 162 -11.83 0.31 -10.17
N LEU A 163 -11.16 1.06 -11.06
CA LEU A 163 -11.51 1.14 -12.48
C LEU A 163 -11.41 -0.22 -13.18
N ALA A 164 -10.45 -1.07 -12.79
CA ALA A 164 -10.25 -2.38 -13.40
C ALA A 164 -11.20 -3.47 -12.87
N ASN A 165 -11.72 -3.31 -11.65
CA ASN A 165 -12.41 -4.40 -10.95
C ASN A 165 -13.85 -4.08 -10.55
N THR A 166 -14.37 -2.91 -10.93
CA THR A 166 -15.75 -2.48 -10.62
C THR A 166 -16.39 -1.81 -11.83
N ASP A 167 -17.70 -1.52 -11.75
CA ASP A 167 -18.45 -0.80 -12.79
C ASP A 167 -18.22 0.73 -12.74
N LEU A 168 -17.12 1.17 -12.14
CA LEU A 168 -16.80 2.61 -12.03
C LEU A 168 -16.62 3.29 -13.39
N LEU A 169 -16.11 2.54 -14.39
CA LEU A 169 -15.96 3.04 -15.77
C LEU A 169 -17.31 3.35 -16.45
N ASP A 170 -18.38 2.69 -16.03
CA ASP A 170 -19.72 2.88 -16.59
C ASP A 170 -20.44 4.09 -15.99
N LYS A 171 -19.87 4.72 -14.94
CA LYS A 171 -20.41 5.90 -14.29
C LYS A 171 -20.07 7.18 -15.06
N ASN A 172 -20.92 8.19 -14.94
CA ASN A 172 -20.74 9.49 -15.61
C ASN A 172 -19.65 10.32 -14.92
N ILE A 173 -18.38 9.92 -15.10
CA ILE A 173 -17.22 10.60 -14.53
C ILE A 173 -16.96 11.88 -15.34
N VAL A 174 -17.15 13.05 -14.72
CA VAL A 174 -16.98 14.36 -15.36
C VAL A 174 -15.77 15.14 -14.85
N LYS A 175 -15.22 14.79 -13.69
CA LYS A 175 -14.09 15.45 -13.05
C LYS A 175 -13.21 14.46 -12.29
N VAL A 176 -11.93 14.80 -12.22
CA VAL A 176 -10.95 14.06 -11.41
C VAL A 176 -10.12 15.06 -10.61
N TYR A 177 -10.13 14.93 -9.30
CA TYR A 177 -9.36 15.77 -8.38
C TYR A 177 -8.22 15.01 -7.74
N ASP A 178 -7.08 15.67 -7.60
CA ASP A 178 -5.95 15.18 -6.80
C ASP A 178 -5.29 16.35 -6.06
N SER A 179 -4.72 16.06 -4.89
CA SER A 179 -3.95 17.05 -4.13
C SER A 179 -2.50 17.18 -4.62
N ASP A 180 -2.01 16.19 -5.36
CA ASP A 180 -0.66 16.20 -5.92
C ASP A 180 -0.60 16.99 -7.23
N ARG A 181 -0.06 18.20 -7.15
CA ARG A 181 0.09 19.12 -8.29
C ARG A 181 0.90 18.54 -9.45
N ARG A 182 1.77 17.54 -9.20
CA ARG A 182 2.57 16.89 -10.26
C ARG A 182 1.73 16.10 -11.25
N LYS A 183 0.50 15.76 -10.87
CA LYS A 183 -0.45 15.01 -11.70
C LYS A 183 -1.37 15.93 -12.53
N TYR A 184 -1.40 17.23 -12.25
CA TYR A 184 -2.30 18.16 -12.94
C TYR A 184 -2.01 18.18 -14.44
N GLY A 185 -3.08 18.21 -15.24
CA GLY A 185 -3.02 18.12 -16.70
C GLY A 185 -2.87 16.71 -17.24
N GLN A 186 -2.53 15.71 -16.42
CA GLN A 186 -2.62 14.31 -16.82
C GLN A 186 -4.10 13.89 -16.90
N LYS A 187 -4.37 12.74 -17.51
CA LYS A 187 -5.73 12.25 -17.70
C LYS A 187 -5.95 10.92 -17.00
N LEU A 188 -7.08 10.78 -16.34
CA LEU A 188 -7.64 9.53 -15.85
C LEU A 188 -9.00 9.32 -16.53
N ASN A 189 -9.17 8.21 -17.23
CA ASN A 189 -10.39 7.87 -17.97
C ASN A 189 -10.89 9.03 -18.87
N GLY A 190 -9.96 9.71 -19.58
CA GLY A 190 -10.29 10.85 -20.45
C GLY A 190 -10.50 12.19 -19.76
N CYS A 191 -10.73 12.20 -18.45
CA CYS A 191 -10.88 13.42 -17.65
C CYS A 191 -9.52 13.95 -17.20
N GLU A 192 -9.30 15.25 -17.33
CA GLU A 192 -8.09 15.90 -16.86
C GLU A 192 -8.07 15.96 -15.32
N ILE A 193 -6.92 15.63 -14.73
CA ILE A 193 -6.68 15.71 -13.30
C ILE A 193 -6.40 17.15 -12.92
N GLY A 194 -7.11 17.67 -11.92
CA GLY A 194 -6.93 19.03 -11.45
C GLY A 194 -7.12 19.19 -9.95
N ALA A 195 -6.99 20.44 -9.50
CA ALA A 195 -7.32 20.79 -8.13
C ALA A 195 -8.82 20.67 -7.87
N PHE A 196 -9.19 20.36 -6.63
CA PHE A 196 -10.59 20.48 -6.19
C PHE A 196 -11.09 21.93 -6.39
N SER A 197 -12.32 22.06 -6.88
CA SER A 197 -12.97 23.34 -7.12
C SER A 197 -14.38 23.35 -6.53
N GLU A 198 -14.61 24.21 -5.54
CA GLU A 198 -15.95 24.43 -4.97
C GLU A 198 -16.95 24.93 -6.02
N ASN A 199 -16.48 25.69 -7.02
CA ASN A 199 -17.33 26.18 -8.10
C ASN A 199 -17.98 25.04 -8.90
N ASP A 200 -17.32 23.89 -9.03
CA ASP A 200 -17.91 22.73 -9.72
C ASP A 200 -19.15 22.20 -8.98
N ILE A 201 -19.15 22.29 -7.64
CA ILE A 201 -20.32 21.92 -6.82
C ILE A 201 -21.38 23.02 -6.90
N ILE A 202 -20.99 24.28 -6.72
CA ILE A 202 -21.91 25.42 -6.67
C ILE A 202 -22.67 25.56 -7.99
N GLN A 203 -22.02 25.33 -9.11
CA GLN A 203 -22.61 25.40 -10.45
C GLN A 203 -23.33 24.11 -10.89
N GLY A 204 -23.34 23.07 -10.07
CA GLY A 204 -23.95 21.77 -10.43
C GLY A 204 -23.20 21.02 -11.53
N ASN A 205 -21.91 21.34 -11.75
CA ASN A 205 -21.04 20.60 -12.65
C ASN A 205 -20.65 19.22 -12.08
N VAL A 206 -20.71 19.09 -10.74
CA VAL A 206 -20.50 17.86 -9.98
C VAL A 206 -21.67 17.68 -9.02
N GLN A 207 -22.25 16.47 -9.00
CA GLN A 207 -23.40 16.12 -8.18
C GLN A 207 -23.08 15.05 -7.14
N ALA A 208 -22.03 14.25 -7.39
CA ALA A 208 -21.49 13.26 -6.47
C ALA A 208 -19.98 13.27 -6.51
N ILE A 209 -19.34 13.01 -5.37
CA ILE A 209 -17.86 12.89 -5.24
C ILE A 209 -17.55 11.55 -4.59
N LEU A 210 -16.85 10.69 -5.33
CA LEU A 210 -16.30 9.46 -4.82
C LEU A 210 -14.94 9.74 -4.17
N LEU A 211 -14.82 9.49 -2.87
CA LEU A 211 -13.54 9.56 -2.16
C LEU A 211 -12.75 8.28 -2.42
N ALA A 212 -11.92 8.30 -3.45
CA ALA A 212 -11.13 7.16 -3.91
C ALA A 212 -9.72 7.15 -3.28
N THR A 213 -9.65 7.52 -2.01
CA THR A 213 -8.42 7.46 -1.22
C THR A 213 -8.80 7.06 0.21
N TYR A 214 -8.13 6.04 0.70
CA TYR A 214 -8.33 5.55 2.05
C TYR A 214 -7.65 6.47 3.09
N THR A 215 -6.39 6.78 2.87
CA THR A 215 -5.56 7.48 3.86
C THR A 215 -5.96 8.95 4.09
N ALA A 216 -6.56 9.59 3.08
CA ALA A 216 -6.97 11.00 3.16
C ALA A 216 -8.50 11.17 3.33
N GLN A 217 -9.28 10.08 3.45
CA GLN A 217 -10.74 10.13 3.45
C GLN A 217 -11.31 11.11 4.48
N ASP A 218 -10.88 11.03 5.75
CA ASP A 218 -11.36 11.91 6.82
C ASP A 218 -11.03 13.39 6.56
N ALA A 219 -9.87 13.67 5.97
CA ALA A 219 -9.46 15.04 5.67
C ALA A 219 -10.29 15.62 4.52
N LEU A 220 -10.59 14.81 3.51
CA LEU A 220 -11.41 15.20 2.37
C LEU A 220 -12.88 15.36 2.78
N GLU A 221 -13.38 14.49 3.65
CA GLU A 221 -14.73 14.58 4.20
C GLU A 221 -14.95 15.91 4.92
N LYS A 222 -13.99 16.34 5.76
CA LYS A 222 -14.06 17.65 6.43
C LYS A 222 -14.13 18.83 5.45
N ILE A 223 -13.44 18.76 4.33
CA ILE A 223 -13.51 19.79 3.28
C ILE A 223 -14.94 19.83 2.68
N LEU A 224 -15.57 18.66 2.53
CA LEU A 224 -16.87 18.52 1.90
C LEU A 224 -18.06 18.73 2.86
N GLU A 225 -17.83 18.80 4.17
CA GLU A 225 -18.90 19.02 5.17
C GLU A 225 -19.74 20.26 4.87
N THR A 226 -19.14 21.35 4.39
CA THR A 226 -19.84 22.59 4.02
C THR A 226 -20.75 22.44 2.80
N TYR A 227 -20.59 21.36 2.03
CA TYR A 227 -21.31 21.12 0.77
C TYR A 227 -22.27 19.94 0.84
N GLN A 228 -22.50 19.32 2.00
CA GLN A 228 -23.34 18.10 2.18
C GLN A 228 -24.76 18.22 1.62
N ASN A 229 -25.33 19.43 1.58
CA ASN A 229 -26.67 19.68 0.99
C ASN A 229 -26.62 19.92 -0.52
N LYS A 230 -25.45 19.96 -1.17
CA LYS A 230 -25.26 20.30 -2.57
C LYS A 230 -24.61 19.19 -3.39
N VAL A 231 -23.86 18.33 -2.76
CA VAL A 231 -23.14 17.22 -3.40
C VAL A 231 -23.22 15.97 -2.53
N GLU A 232 -23.44 14.84 -3.16
CA GLU A 232 -23.39 13.54 -2.49
C GLU A 232 -21.94 13.14 -2.29
N VAL A 233 -21.55 12.79 -1.07
CA VAL A 233 -20.22 12.28 -0.75
C VAL A 233 -20.28 10.77 -0.62
N ILE A 234 -19.57 10.05 -1.48
CA ILE A 234 -19.55 8.59 -1.54
C ILE A 234 -18.23 8.10 -0.95
N LYS A 235 -18.36 7.32 0.11
CA LYS A 235 -17.25 6.65 0.79
C LYS A 235 -17.30 5.17 0.52
N LEU A 236 -16.14 4.58 0.24
CA LEU A 236 -16.03 3.14 0.01
C LEU A 236 -15.66 2.36 1.28
N TYR A 237 -15.14 3.06 2.31
CA TYR A 237 -14.59 2.47 3.54
C TYR A 237 -15.12 3.15 4.79
#